data_51be61c7a979091047b73e666f6a6f0d
#
_entry.id   51be61c7a979091047b73e666f6a6f0d
#
_cell.length_a   1.000
_cell.length_b   1.000
_cell.length_c   1.000
_cell.angle_alpha   90.00
_cell.angle_beta   90.00
_cell.angle_gamma   90.00
#
_symmetry.space_group_name_H-M   'P 1'
#
loop_
_entity.id
_entity.type
_entity.pdbx_description
1 polymer ?
#
loop_
_entity_poly.entity_id
_entity_poly.type
_entity_poly.pdbx_seq_one_letter_code
_entity_poly.pdbx_strand_id
1 'polypeptide(L)'
;MDEEKMTTAPPTNEVEKSEDLAPIKPVPFLQLFRFYTSTEFVMLFVGCVFAAIGGLCFPGINIAFRNMLDSTAASATSSDQTKNAVIFMEVVALTLGMSFFFAFGLVSWAASRNSRNVRQKYVESLLTQDVAFFDQAKAGELASYTADKVNELQQGLAKKFAELVQASFQMAGGFAVGFYFSWKLSLVIVATTPLIFMATMMLVKTVATLEKTGEAYKAADAVATESLNAIRVTNALNIQPVMAKRYNSHLGAAEKEAATRTWKAAFSGGSLYGTMFLMYSLGLWYGNKLVADSMDNALKKY
;
A
#
# COMPACT_ATOMS: atom_id res chain seq x y z
N MET A 1 1.48 -45.65 -57.57
CA MET A 1 1.08 -44.43 -58.20
C MET A 1 -0.02 -43.87 -57.36
N ASP A 2 0.21 -42.69 -56.98
CA ASP A 2 -0.57 -41.75 -56.16
C ASP A 2 -0.25 -41.78 -54.66
N GLU A 3 0.70 -40.86 -54.35
CA GLU A 3 1.04 -40.40 -53.01
C GLU A 3 -0.08 -39.53 -52.46
N GLU A 4 -0.73 -39.97 -51.40
CA GLU A 4 -1.73 -39.20 -50.66
C GLU A 4 -0.98 -38.20 -49.75
N LYS A 5 -1.08 -36.94 -50.10
CA LYS A 5 -0.55 -35.79 -49.36
C LYS A 5 -1.09 -35.76 -47.94
N MET A 6 -0.27 -36.09 -46.95
CA MET A 6 -0.49 -35.85 -45.54
C MET A 6 -0.59 -34.33 -45.30
N THR A 7 -1.79 -33.85 -45.06
CA THR A 7 -2.11 -32.47 -44.74
C THR A 7 -1.52 -32.14 -43.36
N THR A 8 -0.45 -31.36 -43.38
CA THR A 8 0.17 -30.79 -42.16
C THR A 8 -0.81 -29.83 -41.50
N ALA A 9 -1.10 -30.06 -40.20
CA ALA A 9 -1.85 -29.12 -39.34
C ALA A 9 -1.16 -27.76 -39.32
N PRO A 10 -1.90 -26.67 -39.28
CA PRO A 10 -1.32 -25.33 -39.27
C PRO A 10 -0.58 -25.11 -37.93
N PRO A 11 0.51 -24.29 -37.96
CA PRO A 11 1.30 -24.04 -36.76
C PRO A 11 0.52 -23.23 -35.74
N THR A 12 0.59 -23.64 -34.50
CA THR A 12 0.05 -23.00 -33.30
C THR A 12 0.73 -21.68 -32.96
N ASN A 13 0.57 -20.67 -33.80
CA ASN A 13 1.13 -19.34 -33.63
C ASN A 13 0.06 -18.23 -33.49
N GLU A 14 -1.14 -18.55 -33.00
CA GLU A 14 -2.21 -17.56 -32.80
C GLU A 14 -2.46 -17.14 -31.34
N VAL A 15 -1.59 -17.54 -30.41
CA VAL A 15 -1.75 -17.14 -28.98
C VAL A 15 -0.99 -15.85 -28.63
N GLU A 16 -0.24 -15.28 -29.57
CA GLU A 16 0.65 -14.13 -29.32
C GLU A 16 0.15 -12.77 -29.81
N LYS A 17 -1.13 -12.64 -30.16
CA LYS A 17 -1.68 -11.41 -30.75
C LYS A 17 -2.71 -10.65 -29.92
N SER A 18 -2.67 -10.80 -28.59
CA SER A 18 -3.52 -10.01 -27.67
C SER A 18 -2.81 -8.81 -27.02
N GLU A 19 -1.60 -8.43 -27.48
CA GLU A 19 -0.80 -7.34 -26.89
C GLU A 19 -0.84 -6.00 -27.66
N ASP A 20 -1.59 -5.88 -28.74
CA ASP A 20 -1.73 -4.62 -29.49
C ASP A 20 -2.99 -3.80 -29.13
N LEU A 21 -3.45 -3.87 -27.88
CA LEU A 21 -4.33 -2.83 -27.34
C LEU A 21 -3.47 -1.58 -27.10
N ALA A 22 -3.72 -0.53 -27.90
CA ALA A 22 -3.05 0.76 -27.79
C ALA A 22 -2.90 1.15 -26.32
N PRO A 23 -1.73 1.70 -25.90
CA PRO A 23 -1.47 2.00 -24.50
C PRO A 23 -2.58 2.89 -23.95
N ILE A 24 -3.38 2.34 -23.06
CA ILE A 24 -4.50 3.05 -22.42
C ILE A 24 -3.88 4.24 -21.70
N LYS A 25 -4.18 5.46 -22.17
CA LYS A 25 -3.69 6.68 -21.52
C LYS A 25 -4.12 6.68 -20.06
N PRO A 26 -3.20 6.88 -19.10
CA PRO A 26 -3.53 6.91 -17.69
C PRO A 26 -4.58 8.01 -17.45
N VAL A 27 -5.68 7.64 -16.81
CA VAL A 27 -6.76 8.56 -16.46
C VAL A 27 -6.25 9.48 -15.36
N PRO A 28 -6.35 10.82 -15.50
CA PRO A 28 -5.93 11.74 -14.46
C PRO A 28 -6.75 11.52 -13.17
N PHE A 29 -6.09 11.61 -12.02
CA PHE A 29 -6.66 11.30 -10.71
C PHE A 29 -8.01 11.98 -10.43
N LEU A 30 -8.16 13.24 -10.86
CA LEU A 30 -9.41 14.00 -10.68
C LEU A 30 -10.61 13.41 -11.46
N GLN A 31 -10.37 12.70 -12.56
CA GLN A 31 -11.46 12.06 -13.31
C GLN A 31 -12.06 10.83 -12.59
N LEU A 32 -11.36 10.26 -11.60
CA LEU A 32 -11.87 9.18 -10.78
C LEU A 32 -13.08 9.61 -9.93
N PHE A 33 -13.19 10.90 -9.64
CA PHE A 33 -14.30 11.49 -8.88
C PHE A 33 -15.51 11.88 -9.75
N ARG A 34 -15.43 11.67 -11.06
CA ARG A 34 -16.48 12.06 -12.02
C ARG A 34 -17.85 11.40 -11.73
N PHE A 35 -17.83 10.22 -11.15
CA PHE A 35 -19.04 9.43 -10.89
C PHE A 35 -19.63 9.66 -9.48
N TYR A 36 -19.05 10.59 -8.71
CA TYR A 36 -19.57 10.96 -7.41
C TYR A 36 -20.81 11.85 -7.54
N THR A 37 -21.84 11.52 -6.79
CA THR A 37 -23.03 12.35 -6.61
C THR A 37 -22.74 13.45 -5.58
N SER A 38 -23.49 14.56 -5.59
CA SER A 38 -23.29 15.67 -4.64
C SER A 38 -23.28 15.22 -3.17
N THR A 39 -24.14 14.26 -2.81
CA THR A 39 -24.19 13.71 -1.44
C THR A 39 -22.92 12.93 -1.09
N GLU A 40 -22.38 12.16 -2.02
CA GLU A 40 -21.15 11.37 -1.85
C GLU A 40 -19.95 12.29 -1.74
N PHE A 41 -19.95 13.41 -2.48
CA PHE A 41 -18.90 14.41 -2.39
C PHE A 41 -18.87 15.11 -1.03
N VAL A 42 -20.05 15.42 -0.46
CA VAL A 42 -20.15 15.95 0.91
C VAL A 42 -19.61 14.96 1.94
N MET A 43 -19.99 13.67 1.81
CA MET A 43 -19.46 12.62 2.71
C MET A 43 -17.94 12.49 2.61
N LEU A 44 -17.39 12.51 1.40
CA LEU A 44 -15.97 12.50 1.16
C LEU A 44 -15.28 13.70 1.83
N PHE A 45 -15.83 14.91 1.64
CA PHE A 45 -15.28 16.12 2.21
C PHE A 45 -15.28 16.09 3.75
N VAL A 46 -16.40 15.70 4.36
CA VAL A 46 -16.50 15.55 5.82
C VAL A 46 -15.52 14.48 6.32
N GLY A 47 -15.42 13.34 5.63
CA GLY A 47 -14.45 12.30 5.95
C GLY A 47 -13.00 12.79 5.87
N CYS A 48 -12.66 13.63 4.89
CA CYS A 48 -11.33 14.28 4.79
C CYS A 48 -11.06 15.25 5.94
N VAL A 49 -12.06 15.99 6.40
CA VAL A 49 -11.92 16.87 7.58
C VAL A 49 -11.59 16.04 8.83
N PHE A 50 -12.31 14.93 9.05
CA PHE A 50 -11.99 14.03 10.15
C PHE A 50 -10.62 13.37 9.99
N ALA A 51 -10.22 12.98 8.78
CA ALA A 51 -8.88 12.46 8.51
C ALA A 51 -7.78 13.50 8.83
N ALA A 52 -8.01 14.76 8.50
CA ALA A 52 -7.10 15.87 8.83
C ALA A 52 -6.98 16.08 10.34
N ILE A 53 -8.11 16.08 11.07
CA ILE A 53 -8.12 16.16 12.54
C ILE A 53 -7.34 14.97 13.14
N GLY A 54 -7.61 13.75 12.69
CA GLY A 54 -6.90 12.55 13.12
C GLY A 54 -5.39 12.64 12.85
N GLY A 55 -4.98 13.19 11.69
CA GLY A 55 -3.58 13.44 11.37
C GLY A 55 -2.91 14.40 12.33
N LEU A 56 -3.58 15.52 12.70
CA LEU A 56 -3.08 16.51 13.65
C LEU A 56 -3.06 16.00 15.09
N CYS A 57 -3.87 15.00 15.46
CA CYS A 57 -3.83 14.41 16.79
C CYS A 57 -2.50 13.70 17.09
N PHE A 58 -1.80 13.14 16.09
CA PHE A 58 -0.50 12.49 16.31
C PHE A 58 0.59 13.44 16.86
N PRO A 59 0.84 14.63 16.27
CA PRO A 59 1.68 15.63 16.92
C PRO A 59 1.15 16.05 18.29
N GLY A 60 -0.18 16.12 18.45
CA GLY A 60 -0.83 16.45 19.74
C GLY A 60 -0.49 15.47 20.85
N ILE A 61 -0.41 14.16 20.57
CA ILE A 61 0.03 13.14 21.52
C ILE A 61 1.45 13.41 22.03
N ASN A 62 2.36 13.83 21.15
CA ASN A 62 3.74 14.13 21.55
C ASN A 62 3.79 15.35 22.49
N ILE A 63 2.95 16.36 22.27
CA ILE A 63 2.82 17.52 23.17
C ILE A 63 2.25 17.09 24.53
N ALA A 64 1.22 16.22 24.52
CA ALA A 64 0.64 15.67 25.73
C ALA A 64 1.66 14.87 26.56
N PHE A 65 2.44 14.02 25.88
CA PHE A 65 3.49 13.22 26.51
C PHE A 65 4.60 14.08 27.10
N ARG A 66 5.01 15.13 26.40
CA ARG A 66 5.95 16.12 26.94
C ARG A 66 5.43 16.75 28.23
N ASN A 67 4.20 17.27 28.23
CA ASN A 67 3.59 17.89 29.40
C ASN A 67 3.52 16.92 30.59
N MET A 68 3.24 15.62 30.33
CA MET A 68 3.27 14.57 31.33
C MET A 68 4.68 14.37 31.90
N LEU A 69 5.70 14.32 31.06
CA LEU A 69 7.10 14.19 31.52
C LEU A 69 7.55 15.39 32.35
N ASP A 70 7.23 16.61 31.89
CA ASP A 70 7.57 17.84 32.60
C ASP A 70 6.88 17.90 33.98
N SER A 71 5.63 17.47 34.08
CA SER A 71 4.89 17.38 35.35
C SER A 71 5.46 16.35 36.33
N THR A 72 5.97 15.22 35.80
CA THR A 72 6.58 14.16 36.60
C THR A 72 7.99 14.57 37.07
N ALA A 73 8.77 15.28 36.25
CA ALA A 73 10.12 15.74 36.57
C ALA A 73 10.12 16.90 37.58
N ALA A 74 9.09 17.74 37.59
CA ALA A 74 8.96 18.85 38.52
C ALA A 74 8.67 18.46 39.99
N SER A 75 8.77 17.18 40.31
CA SER A 75 8.62 16.54 41.63
C SER A 75 7.25 16.74 42.34
N ALA A 76 6.63 15.64 42.63
CA ALA A 76 5.72 15.28 43.76
C ALA A 76 4.69 16.30 44.31
N THR A 77 4.76 17.58 44.01
CA THR A 77 3.94 18.61 44.67
C THR A 77 2.68 19.03 43.91
N SER A 78 2.55 18.69 42.64
CA SER A 78 1.39 19.11 41.83
C SER A 78 0.64 17.93 41.22
N SER A 79 -0.05 17.16 42.07
CA SER A 79 -1.03 16.13 41.67
C SER A 79 -2.02 16.65 40.60
N ASP A 80 -2.35 17.91 40.60
CA ASP A 80 -3.30 18.52 39.65
C ASP A 80 -2.71 18.76 38.25
N GLN A 81 -1.41 19.08 38.15
CA GLN A 81 -0.74 19.21 36.81
C GLN A 81 -0.66 17.86 36.13
N THR A 82 -0.31 16.80 36.88
CA THR A 82 -0.28 15.43 36.34
C THR A 82 -1.68 14.97 35.90
N LYS A 83 -2.73 15.25 36.71
CA LYS A 83 -4.11 14.94 36.33
C LYS A 83 -4.53 15.65 35.06
N ASN A 84 -4.22 16.94 34.90
CA ASN A 84 -4.55 17.70 33.71
C ASN A 84 -3.82 17.18 32.48
N ALA A 85 -2.56 16.74 32.61
CA ALA A 85 -1.79 16.15 31.50
C ALA A 85 -2.38 14.79 31.06
N VAL A 86 -2.81 13.97 32.02
CA VAL A 86 -3.47 12.68 31.73
C VAL A 86 -4.84 12.91 31.07
N ILE A 87 -5.67 13.82 31.59
CA ILE A 87 -6.96 14.15 30.97
C ILE A 87 -6.78 14.67 29.54
N PHE A 88 -5.78 15.54 29.31
CA PHE A 88 -5.47 16.02 27.95
C PHE A 88 -5.09 14.87 27.03
N MET A 89 -4.25 13.93 27.47
CA MET A 89 -3.87 12.76 26.69
C MET A 89 -5.07 11.87 26.36
N GLU A 90 -5.99 11.68 27.31
CA GLU A 90 -7.21 10.90 27.13
C GLU A 90 -8.16 11.57 26.12
N VAL A 91 -8.35 12.89 26.21
CA VAL A 91 -9.14 13.65 25.22
C VAL A 91 -8.56 13.55 23.83
N VAL A 92 -7.24 13.65 23.67
CA VAL A 92 -6.57 13.50 22.36
C VAL A 92 -6.76 12.08 21.84
N ALA A 93 -6.64 11.05 22.68
CA ALA A 93 -6.84 9.65 22.29
C ALA A 93 -8.29 9.37 21.84
N LEU A 94 -9.28 9.88 22.57
CA LEU A 94 -10.70 9.78 22.19
C LEU A 94 -10.98 10.52 20.89
N THR A 95 -10.45 11.72 20.72
CA THR A 95 -10.58 12.51 19.48
C THR A 95 -9.96 11.77 18.30
N LEU A 96 -8.80 11.13 18.50
CA LEU A 96 -8.14 10.31 17.49
C LEU A 96 -9.04 9.13 17.09
N GLY A 97 -9.55 8.37 18.05
CA GLY A 97 -10.43 7.22 17.80
C GLY A 97 -11.70 7.60 17.04
N MET A 98 -12.37 8.67 17.46
CA MET A 98 -13.56 9.19 16.78
C MET A 98 -13.23 9.70 15.37
N SER A 99 -12.09 10.38 15.20
CA SER A 99 -11.65 10.86 13.90
C SER A 99 -11.38 9.73 12.93
N PHE A 100 -10.71 8.66 13.37
CA PHE A 100 -10.51 7.45 12.56
C PHE A 100 -11.83 6.80 12.16
N PHE A 101 -12.73 6.62 13.13
CA PHE A 101 -14.03 6.00 12.86
C PHE A 101 -14.81 6.74 11.79
N PHE A 102 -14.97 8.07 11.95
CA PHE A 102 -15.72 8.87 10.98
C PHE A 102 -14.97 9.04 9.65
N ALA A 103 -13.65 9.25 9.66
CA ALA A 103 -12.87 9.40 8.45
C ALA A 103 -12.96 8.16 7.57
N PHE A 104 -12.60 6.99 8.10
CA PHE A 104 -12.62 5.75 7.32
C PHE A 104 -14.04 5.29 7.00
N GLY A 105 -14.99 5.46 7.92
CA GLY A 105 -16.39 5.10 7.72
C GLY A 105 -17.05 5.89 6.58
N LEU A 106 -16.96 7.22 6.63
CA LEU A 106 -17.58 8.09 5.64
C LEU A 106 -16.92 7.96 4.26
N VAL A 107 -15.57 7.95 4.21
CA VAL A 107 -14.84 7.81 2.96
C VAL A 107 -15.09 6.43 2.32
N SER A 108 -15.09 5.34 3.12
CA SER A 108 -15.41 4.01 2.63
C SER A 108 -16.83 3.90 2.12
N TRP A 109 -17.78 4.53 2.80
CA TRP A 109 -19.17 4.53 2.36
C TRP A 109 -19.35 5.29 1.04
N ALA A 110 -18.75 6.48 0.91
CA ALA A 110 -18.74 7.25 -0.32
C ALA A 110 -18.10 6.46 -1.47
N ALA A 111 -16.95 5.81 -1.24
CA ALA A 111 -16.26 4.98 -2.23
C ALA A 111 -17.09 3.76 -2.65
N SER A 112 -17.80 3.11 -1.72
CA SER A 112 -18.69 1.97 -2.03
C SER A 112 -19.85 2.37 -2.93
N ARG A 113 -20.45 3.54 -2.69
CA ARG A 113 -21.48 4.10 -3.55
C ARG A 113 -20.95 4.45 -4.93
N ASN A 114 -19.80 5.10 -5.00
CA ASN A 114 -19.13 5.40 -6.27
C ASN A 114 -18.82 4.11 -7.06
N SER A 115 -18.31 3.06 -6.39
CA SER A 115 -18.06 1.74 -6.98
C SER A 115 -19.33 1.15 -7.62
N ARG A 116 -20.50 1.28 -6.97
CA ARG A 116 -21.78 0.88 -7.53
C ARG A 116 -22.13 1.68 -8.81
N ASN A 117 -21.94 3.00 -8.77
CA ASN A 117 -22.21 3.85 -9.93
C ASN A 117 -21.30 3.50 -11.11
N VAL A 118 -20.02 3.23 -10.85
CA VAL A 118 -19.04 2.79 -11.85
C VAL A 118 -19.46 1.46 -12.46
N ARG A 119 -19.86 0.46 -11.64
CA ARG A 119 -20.33 -0.84 -12.13
C ARG A 119 -21.56 -0.71 -13.00
N GLN A 120 -22.52 0.10 -12.59
CA GLN A 120 -23.73 0.33 -13.37
C GLN A 120 -23.40 0.94 -14.74
N LYS A 121 -22.59 1.99 -14.77
CA LYS A 121 -22.16 2.65 -16.01
C LYS A 121 -21.34 1.73 -16.92
N TYR A 122 -20.52 0.86 -16.34
CA TYR A 122 -19.77 -0.11 -17.10
C TYR A 122 -20.69 -1.15 -17.77
N VAL A 123 -21.65 -1.70 -17.02
CA VAL A 123 -22.64 -2.66 -17.58
C VAL A 123 -23.49 -1.99 -18.66
N GLU A 124 -23.96 -0.76 -18.42
CA GLU A 124 -24.68 0.02 -19.44
C GLU A 124 -23.85 0.17 -20.72
N SER A 125 -22.55 0.50 -20.57
CA SER A 125 -21.63 0.63 -21.71
C SER A 125 -21.38 -0.70 -22.42
N LEU A 126 -21.29 -1.82 -21.70
CA LEU A 126 -21.14 -3.14 -22.30
C LEU A 126 -22.37 -3.52 -23.12
N LEU A 127 -23.56 -3.30 -22.58
CA LEU A 127 -24.83 -3.64 -23.26
C LEU A 127 -25.07 -2.84 -24.53
N THR A 128 -24.36 -1.72 -24.71
CA THR A 128 -24.42 -0.90 -25.95
C THR A 128 -23.35 -1.26 -26.98
N GLN A 129 -22.45 -2.23 -26.69
CA GLN A 129 -21.43 -2.67 -27.63
C GLN A 129 -21.99 -3.57 -28.73
N ASP A 130 -21.31 -3.60 -29.85
CA ASP A 130 -21.68 -4.42 -31.00
C ASP A 130 -21.42 -5.92 -30.73
N VAL A 131 -22.17 -6.79 -31.41
CA VAL A 131 -22.02 -8.26 -31.27
C VAL A 131 -20.61 -8.73 -31.65
N ALA A 132 -19.98 -8.09 -32.62
CA ALA A 132 -18.60 -8.38 -33.03
C ALA A 132 -17.58 -8.21 -31.89
N PHE A 133 -17.85 -7.33 -30.92
CA PHE A 133 -17.01 -7.16 -29.72
C PHE A 133 -17.07 -8.41 -28.83
N PHE A 134 -18.26 -9.00 -28.67
CA PHE A 134 -18.46 -10.19 -27.84
C PHE A 134 -17.94 -11.48 -28.48
N ASP A 135 -17.81 -11.52 -29.81
CA ASP A 135 -17.20 -12.64 -30.52
C ASP A 135 -15.68 -12.72 -30.27
N GLN A 136 -15.04 -11.56 -30.03
CA GLN A 136 -13.60 -11.47 -29.72
C GLN A 136 -13.29 -11.56 -28.23
N ALA A 137 -14.22 -11.15 -27.37
CA ALA A 137 -14.03 -11.10 -25.92
C ALA A 137 -14.88 -12.16 -25.22
N LYS A 138 -14.26 -13.00 -24.39
CA LYS A 138 -14.99 -13.97 -23.58
C LYS A 138 -15.81 -13.24 -22.49
N ALA A 139 -17.12 -13.33 -22.55
CA ALA A 139 -18.04 -12.63 -21.64
C ALA A 139 -17.72 -12.88 -20.14
N GLY A 140 -17.27 -14.09 -19.77
CA GLY A 140 -16.86 -14.43 -18.41
C GLY A 140 -15.59 -13.69 -17.94
N GLU A 141 -14.62 -13.49 -18.84
CA GLU A 141 -13.41 -12.72 -18.53
C GLU A 141 -13.72 -11.23 -18.31
N LEU A 142 -14.61 -10.65 -19.12
CA LEU A 142 -15.05 -9.26 -18.96
C LEU A 142 -15.74 -9.02 -17.62
N ALA A 143 -16.58 -9.95 -17.17
CA ALA A 143 -17.29 -9.84 -15.90
C ALA A 143 -16.32 -9.93 -14.69
N SER A 144 -15.40 -10.90 -14.68
CA SER A 144 -14.40 -11.05 -13.61
C SER A 144 -13.42 -9.90 -13.59
N TYR A 145 -12.90 -9.49 -14.73
CA TYR A 145 -11.99 -8.34 -14.86
C TYR A 145 -12.61 -7.06 -14.29
N THR A 146 -13.88 -6.82 -14.56
CA THR A 146 -14.60 -5.65 -14.04
C THR A 146 -14.73 -5.71 -12.53
N ALA A 147 -15.10 -6.88 -11.97
CA ALA A 147 -15.23 -7.03 -10.53
C ALA A 147 -13.92 -6.71 -9.82
N ASP A 148 -12.80 -7.23 -10.32
CA ASP A 148 -11.49 -7.02 -9.73
C ASP A 148 -11.03 -5.57 -9.85
N LYS A 149 -11.14 -4.95 -11.03
CA LYS A 149 -10.70 -3.57 -11.25
C LYS A 149 -11.56 -2.55 -10.52
N VAL A 150 -12.85 -2.76 -10.39
CA VAL A 150 -13.70 -1.88 -9.57
C VAL A 150 -13.43 -2.05 -8.08
N ASN A 151 -13.08 -3.25 -7.61
CA ASN A 151 -12.64 -3.46 -6.23
C ASN A 151 -11.31 -2.77 -5.94
N GLU A 152 -10.33 -2.84 -6.82
CA GLU A 152 -9.07 -2.10 -6.71
C GLU A 152 -9.32 -0.58 -6.64
N LEU A 153 -10.17 -0.07 -7.52
CA LEU A 153 -10.58 1.35 -7.52
C LEU A 153 -11.24 1.75 -6.20
N GLN A 154 -12.15 0.93 -5.70
CA GLN A 154 -12.84 1.17 -4.43
C GLN A 154 -11.85 1.21 -3.27
N GLN A 155 -10.91 0.27 -3.19
CA GLN A 155 -9.88 0.25 -2.13
C GLN A 155 -8.99 1.49 -2.20
N GLY A 156 -8.60 1.91 -3.41
CA GLY A 156 -7.81 3.12 -3.62
C GLY A 156 -8.52 4.39 -3.18
N LEU A 157 -9.78 4.55 -3.58
CA LEU A 157 -10.58 5.74 -3.25
C LEU A 157 -11.10 5.76 -1.80
N ALA A 158 -11.25 4.59 -1.16
CA ALA A 158 -11.67 4.51 0.24
C ALA A 158 -10.47 4.68 1.18
N LYS A 159 -9.81 3.56 1.47
CA LYS A 159 -8.79 3.50 2.52
C LYS A 159 -7.56 4.33 2.17
N LYS A 160 -7.02 4.16 0.96
CA LYS A 160 -5.75 4.81 0.57
C LYS A 160 -5.87 6.32 0.47
N PHE A 161 -7.00 6.83 0.02
CA PHE A 161 -7.23 8.25 -0.06
C PHE A 161 -7.36 8.88 1.34
N ALA A 162 -8.11 8.27 2.25
CA ALA A 162 -8.21 8.73 3.63
C ALA A 162 -6.85 8.71 4.36
N GLU A 163 -6.06 7.62 4.19
CA GLU A 163 -4.71 7.49 4.72
C GLU A 163 -3.77 8.59 4.18
N LEU A 164 -3.88 8.93 2.89
CA LEU A 164 -3.05 9.97 2.26
C LEU A 164 -3.35 11.35 2.85
N VAL A 165 -4.63 11.70 2.98
CA VAL A 165 -5.04 12.96 3.61
C VAL A 165 -4.52 13.02 5.04
N GLN A 166 -4.76 11.99 5.84
CA GLN A 166 -4.30 11.91 7.23
C GLN A 166 -2.79 12.04 7.34
N ALA A 167 -2.01 11.28 6.55
CA ALA A 167 -0.55 11.33 6.56
C ALA A 167 -0.01 12.71 6.17
N SER A 168 -0.67 13.39 5.24
CA SER A 168 -0.29 14.75 4.83
C SER A 168 -0.42 15.75 5.99
N PHE A 169 -1.54 15.72 6.72
CA PHE A 169 -1.74 16.56 7.88
C PHE A 169 -0.86 16.15 9.08
N GLN A 170 -0.61 14.86 9.26
CA GLN A 170 0.33 14.38 10.27
C GLN A 170 1.75 14.88 10.00
N MET A 171 2.19 14.83 8.76
CA MET A 171 3.51 15.33 8.35
C MET A 171 3.60 16.85 8.56
N ALA A 172 2.61 17.62 8.08
CA ALA A 172 2.58 19.06 8.26
C ALA A 172 2.56 19.48 9.75
N GLY A 173 1.71 18.83 10.55
CA GLY A 173 1.64 19.04 12.00
C GLY A 173 2.92 18.65 12.73
N GLY A 174 3.53 17.52 12.34
CA GLY A 174 4.81 17.07 12.89
C GLY A 174 5.94 18.06 12.62
N PHE A 175 6.04 18.58 11.39
CA PHE A 175 7.02 19.62 11.07
C PHE A 175 6.74 20.91 11.84
N ALA A 176 5.50 21.37 11.90
CA ALA A 176 5.14 22.58 12.63
C ALA A 176 5.56 22.51 14.11
N VAL A 177 5.21 21.39 14.77
CA VAL A 177 5.58 21.15 16.18
C VAL A 177 7.10 21.02 16.34
N GLY A 178 7.77 20.27 15.47
CA GLY A 178 9.21 20.09 15.53
C GLY A 178 9.98 21.40 15.39
N PHE A 179 9.64 22.22 14.40
CA PHE A 179 10.28 23.53 14.20
C PHE A 179 9.95 24.54 15.30
N TYR A 180 8.75 24.47 15.88
CA TYR A 180 8.37 25.34 16.99
C TYR A 180 9.19 25.07 18.25
N PHE A 181 9.41 23.78 18.60
CA PHE A 181 10.12 23.44 19.83
C PHE A 181 11.66 23.50 19.68
N SER A 182 12.19 23.03 18.56
CA SER A 182 13.63 22.99 18.32
C SER A 182 13.97 22.97 16.83
N TRP A 183 14.11 24.15 16.24
CA TRP A 183 14.42 24.27 14.81
C TRP A 183 15.77 23.59 14.44
N LYS A 184 16.78 23.65 15.35
CA LYS A 184 18.10 23.04 15.14
C LYS A 184 18.01 21.52 15.06
N LEU A 185 17.29 20.91 16.01
CA LEU A 185 17.08 19.44 16.03
C LEU A 185 16.25 19.01 14.82
N SER A 186 15.20 19.76 14.49
CA SER A 186 14.35 19.48 13.33
C SER A 186 15.13 19.51 12.02
N LEU A 187 16.05 20.46 11.83
CA LEU A 187 16.92 20.53 10.66
C LEU A 187 17.81 19.28 10.51
N VAL A 188 18.38 18.80 11.61
CA VAL A 188 19.21 17.57 11.61
C VAL A 188 18.37 16.36 11.22
N ILE A 189 17.14 16.26 11.75
CA ILE A 189 16.23 15.15 11.41
C ILE A 189 15.80 15.24 9.94
N VAL A 190 15.47 16.43 9.44
CA VAL A 190 15.13 16.64 8.02
C VAL A 190 16.29 16.25 7.11
N ALA A 191 17.53 16.52 7.50
CA ALA A 191 18.72 16.12 6.73
C ALA A 191 18.87 14.59 6.61
N THR A 192 18.29 13.80 7.53
CA THR A 192 18.28 12.33 7.45
C THR A 192 17.09 11.76 6.65
N THR A 193 16.08 12.58 6.33
CA THR A 193 14.89 12.16 5.57
C THR A 193 15.22 11.52 4.22
N PRO A 194 16.18 12.01 3.41
CA PRO A 194 16.56 11.35 2.15
C PRO A 194 17.01 9.90 2.33
N LEU A 195 17.67 9.58 3.45
CA LEU A 195 18.14 8.23 3.73
C LEU A 195 16.97 7.27 3.96
N ILE A 196 15.95 7.69 4.74
CA ILE A 196 14.72 6.92 4.94
C ILE A 196 13.97 6.76 3.62
N PHE A 197 13.89 7.82 2.82
CA PHE A 197 13.23 7.77 1.52
C PHE A 197 13.89 6.75 0.58
N MET A 198 15.23 6.69 0.54
CA MET A 198 15.97 5.67 -0.21
C MET A 198 15.66 4.25 0.29
N ALA A 199 15.69 4.03 1.60
CA ALA A 199 15.40 2.73 2.20
C ALA A 199 13.94 2.30 1.89
N THR A 200 12.98 3.23 1.99
CA THR A 200 11.58 2.97 1.65
C THR A 200 11.39 2.65 0.17
N MET A 201 12.04 3.40 -0.73
CA MET A 201 11.99 3.14 -2.18
C MET A 201 12.57 1.76 -2.52
N MET A 202 13.66 1.36 -1.84
CA MET A 202 14.25 0.04 -2.00
C MET A 202 13.26 -1.06 -1.57
N LEU A 203 12.57 -0.88 -0.43
CA LEU A 203 11.56 -1.80 0.06
C LEU A 203 10.38 -1.91 -0.92
N VAL A 204 9.81 -0.79 -1.36
CA VAL A 204 8.67 -0.77 -2.30
C VAL A 204 9.00 -1.50 -3.60
N LYS A 205 10.17 -1.23 -4.20
CA LYS A 205 10.63 -1.93 -5.41
C LYS A 205 10.77 -3.43 -5.19
N THR A 206 11.27 -3.83 -4.02
CA THR A 206 11.50 -5.25 -3.71
C THR A 206 10.16 -5.97 -3.45
N VAL A 207 9.22 -5.35 -2.74
CA VAL A 207 7.88 -5.91 -2.51
C VAL A 207 7.13 -6.07 -3.84
N ALA A 208 7.17 -5.08 -4.73
CA ALA A 208 6.59 -5.19 -6.07
C ALA A 208 7.19 -6.35 -6.90
N THR A 209 8.47 -6.68 -6.64
CA THR A 209 9.12 -7.83 -7.30
C THR A 209 8.70 -9.16 -6.68
N LEU A 210 8.32 -9.18 -5.38
CA LEU A 210 7.78 -10.38 -4.73
C LEU A 210 6.41 -10.79 -5.28
N GLU A 211 5.55 -9.82 -5.61
CA GLU A 211 4.24 -10.08 -6.24
C GLU A 211 4.40 -10.84 -7.56
N LYS A 212 5.46 -10.57 -8.32
CA LYS A 212 5.81 -11.30 -9.55
C LYS A 212 6.35 -12.71 -9.31
N THR A 213 6.58 -13.12 -8.07
CA THR A 213 7.04 -14.49 -7.76
C THR A 213 5.99 -15.53 -8.17
N GLY A 214 4.69 -15.19 -8.11
CA GLY A 214 3.62 -16.03 -8.64
C GLY A 214 3.77 -16.38 -10.13
N GLU A 215 4.41 -15.52 -10.92
CA GLU A 215 4.68 -15.82 -12.33
C GLU A 215 5.71 -16.93 -12.53
N ALA A 216 6.70 -17.03 -11.65
CA ALA A 216 7.70 -18.10 -11.73
C ALA A 216 7.10 -19.50 -11.51
N TYR A 217 6.01 -19.59 -10.73
CA TYR A 217 5.29 -20.86 -10.51
C TYR A 217 4.30 -21.21 -11.62
N LYS A 218 3.92 -20.26 -12.50
CA LYS A 218 2.96 -20.49 -13.59
C LYS A 218 3.36 -21.65 -14.50
N ALA A 219 4.66 -21.81 -14.76
CA ALA A 219 5.16 -22.91 -15.57
C ALA A 219 4.96 -24.28 -14.91
N ALA A 220 5.13 -24.37 -13.59
CA ALA A 220 4.83 -25.58 -12.82
C ALA A 220 3.32 -25.80 -12.76
N ASP A 221 2.52 -24.76 -12.48
CA ASP A 221 1.06 -24.82 -12.41
C ASP A 221 0.45 -25.27 -13.74
N ALA A 222 1.02 -24.86 -14.89
CA ALA A 222 0.60 -25.31 -16.22
C ALA A 222 0.79 -26.82 -16.37
N VAL A 223 1.93 -27.38 -15.95
CA VAL A 223 2.18 -28.84 -15.98
C VAL A 223 1.22 -29.58 -15.05
N ALA A 224 0.96 -29.05 -13.86
CA ALA A 224 0.00 -29.64 -12.93
C ALA A 224 -1.42 -29.65 -13.53
N THR A 225 -1.86 -28.52 -14.09
CA THR A 225 -3.17 -28.38 -14.72
C THR A 225 -3.33 -29.31 -15.93
N GLU A 226 -2.29 -29.40 -16.80
CA GLU A 226 -2.25 -30.32 -17.93
C GLU A 226 -2.41 -31.77 -17.46
N SER A 227 -1.64 -32.18 -16.44
CA SER A 227 -1.66 -33.53 -15.89
C SER A 227 -2.99 -33.90 -15.25
N LEU A 228 -3.61 -32.97 -14.54
CA LEU A 228 -4.91 -33.14 -13.88
C LEU A 228 -6.07 -33.19 -14.88
N ASN A 229 -6.05 -32.32 -15.89
CA ASN A 229 -7.08 -32.31 -16.94
C ASN A 229 -7.05 -33.59 -17.75
N ALA A 230 -5.86 -34.17 -17.97
CA ALA A 230 -5.66 -35.43 -18.68
C ALA A 230 -5.43 -36.65 -17.75
N ILE A 231 -5.98 -36.61 -16.52
CA ILE A 231 -5.69 -37.64 -15.48
C ILE A 231 -5.98 -39.07 -15.93
N ARG A 232 -7.02 -39.29 -16.73
CA ARG A 232 -7.37 -40.59 -17.27
C ARG A 232 -6.27 -41.14 -18.20
N VAL A 233 -5.71 -40.26 -19.05
CA VAL A 233 -4.63 -40.59 -19.98
C VAL A 233 -3.34 -40.82 -19.22
N THR A 234 -3.03 -39.94 -18.26
CA THR A 234 -1.86 -40.03 -17.37
C THR A 234 -1.83 -41.34 -16.62
N ASN A 235 -2.98 -41.80 -16.11
CA ASN A 235 -3.11 -43.09 -15.41
C ASN A 235 -3.06 -44.27 -16.38
N ALA A 236 -3.75 -44.20 -17.52
CA ALA A 236 -3.78 -45.30 -18.50
C ALA A 236 -2.40 -45.57 -19.10
N LEU A 237 -1.58 -44.54 -19.29
CA LEU A 237 -0.22 -44.65 -19.84
C LEU A 237 0.86 -44.81 -18.75
N ASN A 238 0.50 -44.80 -17.46
CA ASN A 238 1.41 -44.89 -16.30
C ASN A 238 2.56 -43.88 -16.34
N ILE A 239 2.27 -42.63 -16.80
CA ILE A 239 3.26 -41.55 -16.97
C ILE A 239 3.33 -40.57 -15.77
N GLN A 240 2.67 -40.89 -14.64
CA GLN A 240 2.70 -40.06 -13.43
C GLN A 240 4.12 -39.68 -12.98
N PRO A 241 5.12 -40.62 -12.96
CA PRO A 241 6.47 -40.27 -12.52
C PRO A 241 7.16 -39.30 -13.49
N VAL A 242 6.83 -39.32 -14.78
CA VAL A 242 7.38 -38.43 -15.80
C VAL A 242 6.80 -37.00 -15.58
N MET A 243 5.48 -36.91 -15.37
CA MET A 243 4.83 -35.62 -15.10
C MET A 243 5.30 -35.01 -13.77
N ALA A 244 5.45 -35.83 -12.73
CA ALA A 244 6.02 -35.37 -11.45
C ALA A 244 7.46 -34.85 -11.60
N LYS A 245 8.29 -35.54 -12.41
CA LYS A 245 9.66 -35.08 -12.69
C LYS A 245 9.68 -33.73 -13.46
N ARG A 246 8.79 -33.59 -14.44
CA ARG A 246 8.63 -32.35 -15.21
C ARG A 246 8.16 -31.20 -14.32
N TYR A 247 7.18 -31.44 -13.47
CA TYR A 247 6.71 -30.48 -12.46
C TYR A 247 7.84 -30.04 -11.54
N ASN A 248 8.57 -31.01 -10.95
CA ASN A 248 9.69 -30.71 -10.04
C ASN A 248 10.82 -29.92 -10.70
N SER A 249 11.09 -30.13 -12.00
CA SER A 249 12.11 -29.37 -12.71
C SER A 249 11.76 -27.88 -12.81
N HIS A 250 10.50 -27.54 -13.07
CA HIS A 250 10.02 -26.17 -13.06
C HIS A 250 9.96 -25.58 -11.66
N LEU A 251 9.57 -26.38 -10.66
CA LEU A 251 9.48 -25.97 -9.26
C LEU A 251 10.85 -25.58 -8.70
N GLY A 252 11.91 -26.36 -8.98
CA GLY A 252 13.26 -26.05 -8.50
C GLY A 252 13.85 -24.77 -9.08
N ALA A 253 13.49 -24.40 -10.31
CA ALA A 253 13.87 -23.10 -10.89
C ALA A 253 13.14 -21.94 -10.20
N ALA A 254 11.84 -22.08 -10.00
CA ALA A 254 10.99 -21.10 -9.30
C ALA A 254 11.43 -20.89 -7.85
N GLU A 255 11.80 -21.96 -7.13
CA GLU A 255 12.30 -21.89 -5.75
C GLU A 255 13.58 -21.06 -5.62
N LYS A 256 14.57 -21.28 -6.48
CA LYS A 256 15.82 -20.50 -6.47
C LYS A 256 15.57 -19.03 -6.73
N GLU A 257 14.68 -18.71 -7.66
CA GLU A 257 14.31 -17.32 -7.96
C GLU A 257 13.55 -16.71 -6.79
N ALA A 258 12.59 -17.41 -6.21
CA ALA A 258 11.83 -16.99 -5.04
C ALA A 258 12.75 -16.74 -3.83
N ALA A 259 13.69 -17.65 -3.54
CA ALA A 259 14.67 -17.49 -2.47
C ALA A 259 15.50 -16.21 -2.64
N THR A 260 16.03 -15.99 -3.86
CA THR A 260 16.82 -14.78 -4.15
C THR A 260 16.02 -13.48 -3.94
N ARG A 261 14.76 -13.47 -4.38
CA ARG A 261 13.84 -12.33 -4.19
C ARG A 261 13.53 -12.10 -2.72
N THR A 262 13.27 -13.19 -1.97
CA THR A 262 12.99 -13.14 -0.53
C THR A 262 14.18 -12.58 0.26
N TRP A 263 15.42 -12.99 -0.04
CA TRP A 263 16.60 -12.41 0.60
C TRP A 263 16.77 -10.92 0.32
N LYS A 264 16.51 -10.47 -0.90
CA LYS A 264 16.50 -9.04 -1.25
C LYS A 264 15.42 -8.28 -0.46
N ALA A 265 14.23 -8.88 -0.30
CA ALA A 265 13.15 -8.30 0.48
C ALA A 265 13.50 -8.20 1.97
N ALA A 266 14.08 -9.24 2.54
CA ALA A 266 14.54 -9.27 3.92
C ALA A 266 15.60 -8.20 4.19
N PHE A 267 16.58 -8.06 3.28
CA PHE A 267 17.60 -7.02 3.39
C PHE A 267 17.01 -5.61 3.27
N SER A 268 16.10 -5.38 2.33
CA SER A 268 15.46 -4.06 2.18
C SER A 268 14.58 -3.70 3.36
N GLY A 269 13.82 -4.67 3.91
CA GLY A 269 13.06 -4.48 5.15
C GLY A 269 13.95 -4.19 6.35
N GLY A 270 15.02 -4.98 6.51
CA GLY A 270 16.01 -4.77 7.58
C GLY A 270 16.70 -3.41 7.47
N SER A 271 17.04 -2.95 6.27
CA SER A 271 17.68 -1.65 6.05
C SER A 271 16.75 -0.48 6.44
N LEU A 272 15.44 -0.60 6.22
CA LEU A 272 14.47 0.41 6.63
C LEU A 272 14.45 0.56 8.16
N TYR A 273 14.31 -0.56 8.90
CA TYR A 273 14.36 -0.53 10.36
C TYR A 273 15.71 -0.05 10.90
N GLY A 274 16.82 -0.51 10.30
CA GLY A 274 18.17 -0.04 10.65
C GLY A 274 18.31 1.48 10.49
N THR A 275 17.84 2.04 9.39
CA THR A 275 17.84 3.49 9.14
C THR A 275 16.96 4.23 10.16
N MET A 276 15.81 3.69 10.52
CA MET A 276 14.93 4.27 11.52
C MET A 276 15.60 4.35 12.89
N PHE A 277 16.27 3.28 13.35
CA PHE A 277 17.01 3.28 14.61
C PHE A 277 18.23 4.20 14.58
N LEU A 278 18.95 4.30 13.46
CA LEU A 278 20.04 5.26 13.29
C LEU A 278 19.53 6.70 13.44
N MET A 279 18.36 7.02 12.88
CA MET A 279 17.74 8.33 13.02
C MET A 279 17.36 8.62 14.47
N TYR A 280 16.78 7.66 15.20
CA TYR A 280 16.51 7.83 16.63
C TYR A 280 17.79 8.06 17.44
N SER A 281 18.84 7.27 17.18
CA SER A 281 20.13 7.42 17.84
C SER A 281 20.74 8.80 17.60
N LEU A 282 20.72 9.27 16.37
CA LEU A 282 21.25 10.58 15.98
C LEU A 282 20.42 11.71 16.60
N GLY A 283 19.10 11.58 16.63
CA GLY A 283 18.20 12.54 17.26
C GLY A 283 18.44 12.66 18.78
N LEU A 284 18.57 11.53 19.47
CA LEU A 284 18.87 11.50 20.90
C LEU A 284 20.28 12.05 21.21
N TRP A 285 21.28 11.66 20.42
CA TRP A 285 22.65 12.17 20.59
C TRP A 285 22.72 13.69 20.42
N TYR A 286 22.14 14.21 19.33
CA TYR A 286 22.15 15.64 19.06
C TYR A 286 21.27 16.42 20.03
N GLY A 287 20.12 15.86 20.43
CA GLY A 287 19.25 16.40 21.45
C GLY A 287 19.94 16.57 22.78
N ASN A 288 20.65 15.51 23.27
CA ASN A 288 21.44 15.58 24.50
C ASN A 288 22.58 16.63 24.41
N LYS A 289 23.24 16.76 23.27
CA LYS A 289 24.25 17.79 23.07
C LYS A 289 23.67 19.20 23.18
N LEU A 290 22.49 19.45 22.58
CA LEU A 290 21.83 20.76 22.69
C LEU A 290 21.44 21.09 24.14
N VAL A 291 21.01 20.09 24.91
CA VAL A 291 20.69 20.27 26.34
C VAL A 291 21.96 20.59 27.15
N ALA A 292 23.04 19.86 26.93
CA ALA A 292 24.33 20.10 27.60
C ALA A 292 24.88 21.50 27.29
N ASP A 293 24.87 21.92 26.03
CA ASP A 293 25.32 23.25 25.61
C ASP A 293 24.43 24.36 26.23
N SER A 294 23.12 24.12 26.40
CA SER A 294 22.23 25.07 27.05
C SER A 294 22.49 25.19 28.55
N MET A 295 22.82 24.09 29.24
CA MET A 295 23.20 24.06 30.67
C MET A 295 24.53 24.78 30.89
N ASP A 296 25.55 24.49 30.08
CA ASP A 296 26.85 25.16 30.16
C ASP A 296 26.77 26.68 29.96
N ASN A 297 25.91 27.09 29.01
CA ASN A 297 25.68 28.54 28.78
C ASN A 297 24.89 29.18 29.93
N ALA A 298 24.02 28.45 30.60
CA ALA A 298 23.34 28.91 31.79
C ALA A 298 24.30 29.07 32.98
N LEU A 299 25.16 28.06 33.19
CA LEU A 299 26.17 28.08 34.28
C LEU A 299 27.23 29.18 34.09
N LYS A 300 27.61 29.51 32.85
CA LYS A 300 28.57 30.59 32.55
C LYS A 300 27.99 31.99 32.74
N LYS A 301 26.70 32.13 32.88
CA LYS A 301 25.99 33.39 33.03
C LYS A 301 25.75 33.79 34.49
N TYR A 302 26.03 32.90 35.42
CA TYR A 302 26.09 33.10 36.88
C TYR A 302 27.55 33.04 37.36
#